data_09fc42ce288746fe332ef683c5b34429
#
_entry.id   09fc42ce288746fe332ef683c5b34429
#
_cell.length_a   1.000
_cell.length_b   1.000
_cell.length_c   1.000
_cell.angle_alpha   90.00
_cell.angle_beta   90.00
_cell.angle_gamma   90.00
#
_symmetry.space_group_name_H-M   'P 1'
#
loop_
_entity.id
_entity.type
_entity.pdbx_description
1 polymer ?
#
loop_
_entity_poly.entity_id
_entity_poly.type
_entity_poly.pdbx_seq_one_letter_code
_entity_poly.pdbx_strand_id
1 'polypeptide(L)'
;VDLDLDSWQQYLQLNKNVKKPILQIDMKLTSVAYSFMMGDFDTVIKEAREALSQKELPQKYKNFFESYLMRSIVLTDPELSKEELEARLNELTITDPTLAEKTKKVCLALYDLTIAHQSNDYFEDLSNDFKYQQLEMIYYQALNATLKGDKSRAEELFRKLVSEDESLYIVQKAQQYLKDEGNYL
;
A
#
# COMPACT_ATOMS: atom_id res chain seq x y z
N VAL A 1 -0.18 3.33 17.78
CA VAL A 1 -1.64 3.17 17.59
C VAL A 1 -1.87 1.75 17.11
N ASP A 2 -2.64 0.98 17.88
CA ASP A 2 -2.98 -0.40 17.55
C ASP A 2 -3.84 -0.44 16.27
N LEU A 3 -3.62 -1.47 15.44
CA LEU A 3 -4.42 -1.73 14.26
C LEU A 3 -5.63 -2.55 14.66
N ASP A 4 -6.79 -1.91 14.75
CA ASP A 4 -8.07 -2.53 15.11
C ASP A 4 -8.98 -2.55 13.88
N LEU A 5 -8.89 -3.62 13.08
CA LEU A 5 -9.63 -3.78 11.82
C LEU A 5 -11.13 -3.90 12.04
N ASP A 6 -11.57 -4.52 13.14
CA ASP A 6 -13.00 -4.64 13.47
C ASP A 6 -13.62 -3.26 13.72
N SER A 7 -12.93 -2.41 14.49
CA SER A 7 -13.35 -1.02 14.69
C SER A 7 -13.37 -0.21 13.38
N TRP A 8 -12.43 -0.44 12.46
CA TRP A 8 -12.43 0.19 11.15
C TRP A 8 -13.64 -0.24 10.33
N GLN A 9 -13.92 -1.54 10.27
CA GLN A 9 -15.08 -2.06 9.54
C GLN A 9 -16.39 -1.57 10.14
N GLN A 10 -16.51 -1.57 11.46
CA GLN A 10 -17.68 -1.04 12.16
C GLN A 10 -17.87 0.45 11.88
N TYR A 11 -16.80 1.26 11.93
CA TYR A 11 -16.83 2.67 11.59
C TYR A 11 -17.37 2.92 10.18
N LEU A 12 -16.88 2.16 9.18
CA LEU A 12 -17.33 2.25 7.80
C LEU A 12 -18.82 1.91 7.66
N GLN A 13 -19.30 0.87 8.35
CA GLN A 13 -20.71 0.47 8.31
C GLN A 13 -21.63 1.49 8.96
N LEU A 14 -21.29 2.00 10.13
CA LEU A 14 -22.11 2.97 10.88
C LEU A 14 -22.24 4.30 10.13
N ASN A 15 -21.23 4.70 9.37
CA ASN A 15 -21.19 5.98 8.70
C ASN A 15 -21.53 5.94 7.20
N LYS A 16 -21.92 4.77 6.65
CA LYS A 16 -22.22 4.62 5.20
C LYS A 16 -23.25 5.60 4.64
N ASN A 17 -24.14 6.13 5.49
CA ASN A 17 -25.21 7.03 5.10
C ASN A 17 -24.95 8.48 5.50
N VAL A 18 -23.71 8.87 5.78
CA VAL A 18 -23.35 10.22 6.15
C VAL A 18 -23.67 11.19 4.99
N LYS A 19 -24.31 12.35 5.33
CA LYS A 19 -24.78 13.31 4.32
C LYS A 19 -23.85 14.51 4.14
N LYS A 20 -22.97 14.80 5.11
CA LYS A 20 -22.06 15.95 5.03
C LYS A 20 -20.95 15.65 4.01
N PRO A 21 -20.75 16.49 2.96
CA PRO A 21 -19.80 16.20 1.88
C PRO A 21 -18.39 15.89 2.36
N ILE A 22 -17.87 16.66 3.31
CA ILE A 22 -16.51 16.43 3.83
C ILE A 22 -16.37 15.07 4.54
N LEU A 23 -17.41 14.63 5.28
CA LEU A 23 -17.42 13.34 5.92
C LEU A 23 -17.58 12.19 4.92
N GLN A 24 -18.25 12.41 3.80
CA GLN A 24 -18.30 11.43 2.70
C GLN A 24 -16.92 11.21 2.09
N ILE A 25 -16.14 12.28 1.93
CA ILE A 25 -14.76 12.18 1.44
C ILE A 25 -13.88 11.46 2.45
N ASP A 26 -13.97 11.79 3.75
CA ASP A 26 -13.25 11.08 4.82
C ASP A 26 -13.59 9.58 4.83
N MET A 27 -14.89 9.25 4.72
CA MET A 27 -15.37 7.87 4.65
C MET A 27 -14.82 7.14 3.43
N LYS A 28 -14.80 7.79 2.26
CA LYS A 28 -14.25 7.20 1.04
C LYS A 28 -12.74 6.97 1.18
N LEU A 29 -11.99 7.91 1.74
CA LEU A 29 -10.57 7.72 2.00
C LEU A 29 -10.31 6.58 3.00
N THR A 30 -11.12 6.48 4.05
CA THR A 30 -11.05 5.37 5.03
C THR A 30 -11.36 4.03 4.36
N SER A 31 -12.36 3.97 3.47
CA SER A 31 -12.69 2.77 2.67
C SER A 31 -11.52 2.36 1.78
N VAL A 32 -10.93 3.30 1.05
CA VAL A 32 -9.77 3.07 0.20
C VAL A 32 -8.58 2.55 1.01
N ALA A 33 -8.29 3.13 2.17
CA ALA A 33 -7.22 2.68 3.04
C ALA A 33 -7.48 1.26 3.57
N TYR A 34 -8.70 0.95 3.98
CA TYR A 34 -9.10 -0.38 4.42
C TYR A 34 -8.97 -1.42 3.29
N SER A 35 -9.53 -1.14 2.10
CA SER A 35 -9.40 -2.02 0.94
C SER A 35 -7.95 -2.25 0.55
N PHE A 36 -7.09 -1.24 0.66
CA PHE A 36 -5.66 -1.38 0.42
C PHE A 36 -5.01 -2.35 1.41
N MET A 37 -5.32 -2.25 2.69
CA MET A 37 -4.80 -3.17 3.71
C MET A 37 -5.24 -4.62 3.48
N MET A 38 -6.47 -4.79 2.97
CA MET A 38 -7.04 -6.12 2.63
C MET A 38 -6.53 -6.68 1.29
N GLY A 39 -5.81 -5.89 0.47
CA GLY A 39 -5.35 -6.29 -0.86
C GLY A 39 -6.41 -6.22 -1.96
N ASP A 40 -7.56 -5.58 -1.68
CA ASP A 40 -8.58 -5.31 -2.71
C ASP A 40 -8.20 -4.07 -3.53
N PHE A 41 -7.10 -4.22 -4.29
CA PHE A 41 -6.52 -3.11 -5.06
C PHE A 41 -7.43 -2.65 -6.20
N ASP A 42 -8.27 -3.50 -6.76
CA ASP A 42 -9.23 -3.13 -7.81
C ASP A 42 -10.26 -2.12 -7.25
N THR A 43 -10.77 -2.38 -6.05
CA THR A 43 -11.64 -1.42 -5.35
C THR A 43 -10.90 -0.12 -5.05
N VAL A 44 -9.65 -0.18 -4.59
CA VAL A 44 -8.82 1.02 -4.37
C VAL A 44 -8.69 1.85 -5.64
N ILE A 45 -8.32 1.23 -6.77
CA ILE A 45 -8.15 1.90 -8.06
C ILE A 45 -9.45 2.55 -8.52
N LYS A 46 -10.56 1.83 -8.43
CA LYS A 46 -11.89 2.33 -8.81
C LYS A 46 -12.30 3.53 -7.95
N GLU A 47 -12.29 3.37 -6.64
CA GLU A 47 -12.76 4.41 -5.71
C GLU A 47 -11.87 5.65 -5.70
N ALA A 48 -10.54 5.47 -5.81
CA ALA A 48 -9.62 6.58 -5.91
C ALA A 48 -9.82 7.39 -7.21
N ARG A 49 -10.00 6.71 -8.37
CA ARG A 49 -10.31 7.39 -9.64
C ARG A 49 -11.63 8.14 -9.58
N GLU A 50 -12.68 7.55 -9.00
CA GLU A 50 -13.96 8.23 -8.80
C GLU A 50 -13.82 9.47 -7.90
N ALA A 51 -13.06 9.38 -6.81
CA ALA A 51 -12.81 10.52 -5.94
C ALA A 51 -12.05 11.63 -6.68
N LEU A 52 -10.98 11.28 -7.39
CA LEU A 52 -10.15 12.23 -8.14
C LEU A 52 -10.89 12.92 -9.30
N SER A 53 -11.96 12.32 -9.83
CA SER A 53 -12.82 12.93 -10.85
C SER A 53 -13.69 14.07 -10.33
N GLN A 54 -13.84 14.22 -9.01
CA GLN A 54 -14.68 15.26 -8.39
C GLN A 54 -13.99 16.63 -8.47
N LYS A 55 -14.66 17.61 -9.07
CA LYS A 55 -14.11 18.96 -9.28
C LYS A 55 -13.73 19.68 -7.97
N GLU A 56 -14.52 19.47 -6.92
CA GLU A 56 -14.37 20.17 -5.63
C GLU A 56 -13.64 19.34 -4.57
N LEU A 57 -12.91 18.27 -4.96
CA LEU A 57 -12.13 17.47 -4.01
C LEU A 57 -11.02 18.34 -3.41
N PRO A 58 -10.97 18.53 -2.06
CA PRO A 58 -9.91 19.30 -1.44
C PRO A 58 -8.52 18.67 -1.67
N GLN A 59 -7.51 19.52 -1.89
CA GLN A 59 -6.17 19.08 -2.30
C GLN A 59 -5.54 18.05 -1.35
N LYS A 60 -5.73 18.20 -0.03
CA LYS A 60 -5.22 17.23 0.93
C LYS A 60 -5.71 15.80 0.67
N TYR A 61 -6.97 15.64 0.23
CA TYR A 61 -7.54 14.32 -0.11
C TYR A 61 -7.04 13.82 -1.46
N LYS A 62 -6.89 14.72 -2.46
CA LYS A 62 -6.27 14.36 -3.75
C LYS A 62 -4.92 13.71 -3.54
N ASN A 63 -4.09 14.31 -2.71
CA ASN A 63 -2.75 13.81 -2.39
C ASN A 63 -2.77 12.35 -1.91
N PHE A 64 -3.71 12.01 -1.02
CA PHE A 64 -3.83 10.64 -0.52
C PHE A 64 -4.40 9.67 -1.57
N PHE A 65 -5.46 10.07 -2.27
CA PHE A 65 -6.04 9.23 -3.32
C PHE A 65 -5.05 8.94 -4.45
N GLU A 66 -4.26 9.92 -4.88
CA GLU A 66 -3.20 9.72 -5.87
C GLU A 66 -2.12 8.73 -5.37
N SER A 67 -1.71 8.85 -4.09
CA SER A 67 -0.74 7.93 -3.50
C SER A 67 -1.26 6.49 -3.45
N TYR A 68 -2.49 6.26 -2.98
CA TYR A 68 -3.09 4.92 -2.97
C TYR A 68 -3.29 4.37 -4.38
N LEU A 69 -3.77 5.19 -5.31
CA LEU A 69 -3.97 4.81 -6.71
C LEU A 69 -2.67 4.31 -7.35
N MET A 70 -1.60 5.08 -7.24
CA MET A 70 -0.31 4.72 -7.86
C MET A 70 0.27 3.44 -7.26
N ARG A 71 0.24 3.31 -5.94
CA ARG A 71 0.72 2.09 -5.26
C ARG A 71 -0.08 0.86 -5.67
N SER A 72 -1.40 0.98 -5.78
CA SER A 72 -2.27 -0.13 -6.21
C SER A 72 -2.03 -0.51 -7.66
N ILE A 73 -1.80 0.46 -8.56
CA ILE A 73 -1.44 0.16 -9.96
C ILE A 73 -0.14 -0.64 -10.01
N VAL A 74 0.91 -0.25 -9.29
CA VAL A 74 2.17 -1.00 -9.25
C VAL A 74 1.99 -2.42 -8.73
N LEU A 75 1.10 -2.62 -7.75
CA LEU A 75 0.87 -3.94 -7.16
C LEU A 75 -0.03 -4.88 -7.99
N THR A 76 -0.71 -4.36 -9.01
CA THR A 76 -1.69 -5.13 -9.81
C THR A 76 -1.37 -5.22 -11.29
N ASP A 77 -0.49 -4.40 -11.82
CA ASP A 77 -0.16 -4.36 -13.25
C ASP A 77 1.24 -4.95 -13.50
N PRO A 78 1.36 -6.25 -13.75
CA PRO A 78 2.66 -6.91 -13.97
C PRO A 78 3.32 -6.50 -15.30
N GLU A 79 2.55 -5.90 -16.22
CA GLU A 79 3.05 -5.44 -17.51
C GLU A 79 3.50 -3.96 -17.49
N LEU A 80 3.34 -3.28 -16.35
CA LEU A 80 3.75 -1.89 -16.18
C LEU A 80 5.24 -1.72 -16.42
N SER A 81 5.63 -0.92 -17.43
CA SER A 81 7.04 -0.58 -17.63
C SER A 81 7.52 0.50 -16.67
N LYS A 82 8.84 0.56 -16.44
CA LYS A 82 9.43 1.59 -15.57
C LYS A 82 9.23 2.98 -16.13
N GLU A 83 9.37 3.13 -17.45
CA GLU A 83 9.16 4.39 -18.17
C GLU A 83 7.72 4.89 -18.04
N GLU A 84 6.74 3.98 -18.14
CA GLU A 84 5.34 4.31 -17.96
C GLU A 84 5.03 4.70 -16.50
N LEU A 85 5.58 3.98 -15.52
CA LEU A 85 5.46 4.34 -14.12
C LEU A 85 6.02 5.73 -13.85
N GLU A 86 7.24 6.02 -14.32
CA GLU A 86 7.88 7.33 -14.15
C GLU A 86 7.07 8.46 -14.81
N ALA A 87 6.51 8.22 -15.99
CA ALA A 87 5.63 9.18 -16.66
C ALA A 87 4.39 9.48 -15.79
N ARG A 88 3.70 8.46 -15.32
CA ARG A 88 2.52 8.60 -14.43
C ARG A 88 2.87 9.30 -13.12
N LEU A 89 4.02 9.00 -12.51
CA LEU A 89 4.48 9.65 -11.28
C LEU A 89 4.80 11.14 -11.49
N ASN A 90 5.23 11.54 -12.68
CA ASN A 90 5.48 12.94 -13.02
C ASN A 90 4.19 13.73 -13.29
N GLU A 91 3.08 13.07 -13.59
CA GLU A 91 1.76 13.67 -13.77
C GLU A 91 1.00 13.86 -12.45
N LEU A 92 1.51 13.35 -11.32
CA LEU A 92 0.86 13.51 -10.02
C LEU A 92 0.69 14.98 -9.64
N THR A 93 -0.48 15.30 -9.10
CA THR A 93 -0.84 16.67 -8.68
C THR A 93 -0.64 16.89 -7.18
N ILE A 94 0.13 16.04 -6.51
CA ILE A 94 0.46 16.14 -5.09
C ILE A 94 1.19 17.44 -4.82
N THR A 95 0.58 18.32 -4.02
CA THR A 95 1.12 19.67 -3.71
C THR A 95 2.07 19.69 -2.52
N ASP A 96 2.00 18.68 -1.66
CA ASP A 96 2.98 18.50 -0.56
C ASP A 96 4.26 17.88 -1.13
N PRO A 97 5.39 18.62 -1.16
CA PRO A 97 6.63 18.12 -1.77
C PRO A 97 7.17 16.88 -1.08
N THR A 98 7.02 16.79 0.25
CA THR A 98 7.50 15.64 1.04
C THR A 98 6.70 14.39 0.69
N LEU A 99 5.36 14.52 0.61
CA LEU A 99 4.50 13.42 0.22
C LEU A 99 4.70 13.03 -1.25
N ALA A 100 4.89 13.99 -2.15
CA ALA A 100 5.17 13.72 -3.56
C ALA A 100 6.44 12.91 -3.74
N GLU A 101 7.52 13.32 -3.10
CA GLU A 101 8.81 12.63 -3.14
C GLU A 101 8.71 11.24 -2.50
N LYS A 102 8.04 11.12 -1.34
CA LYS A 102 7.79 9.83 -0.68
C LYS A 102 6.99 8.90 -1.59
N THR A 103 5.91 9.39 -2.21
CA THR A 103 5.07 8.59 -3.11
C THR A 103 5.87 8.06 -4.29
N LYS A 104 6.70 8.92 -4.94
CA LYS A 104 7.58 8.51 -6.04
C LYS A 104 8.56 7.41 -5.60
N LYS A 105 9.26 7.61 -4.50
CA LYS A 105 10.24 6.64 -3.99
C LYS A 105 9.60 5.30 -3.63
N VAL A 106 8.44 5.33 -2.95
CA VAL A 106 7.70 4.11 -2.61
C VAL A 106 7.30 3.35 -3.88
N CYS A 107 6.69 4.03 -4.86
CA CYS A 107 6.22 3.37 -6.08
C CYS A 107 7.38 2.77 -6.90
N LEU A 108 8.52 3.47 -7.00
CA LEU A 108 9.70 2.94 -7.68
C LEU A 108 10.30 1.74 -6.92
N ALA A 109 10.37 1.80 -5.59
CA ALA A 109 10.84 0.67 -4.78
C ALA A 109 9.89 -0.53 -4.86
N LEU A 110 8.56 -0.31 -4.86
CA LEU A 110 7.58 -1.38 -5.09
C LEU A 110 7.77 -2.01 -6.47
N TYR A 111 7.93 -1.20 -7.51
CA TYR A 111 8.20 -1.68 -8.86
C TYR A 111 9.44 -2.58 -8.91
N ASP A 112 10.56 -2.10 -8.34
CA ASP A 112 11.79 -2.88 -8.31
C ASP A 112 11.58 -4.22 -7.60
N LEU A 113 10.89 -4.25 -6.44
CA LEU A 113 10.68 -5.47 -5.66
C LEU A 113 9.66 -6.43 -6.29
N THR A 114 8.56 -5.92 -6.89
CA THR A 114 7.40 -6.77 -7.24
C THR A 114 7.27 -7.05 -8.74
N ILE A 115 7.80 -6.20 -9.60
CA ILE A 115 7.71 -6.35 -11.06
C ILE A 115 9.10 -6.67 -11.65
N ALA A 116 10.10 -5.85 -11.35
CA ALA A 116 11.45 -6.04 -11.89
C ALA A 116 12.22 -7.15 -11.17
N HIS A 117 11.75 -7.66 -10.02
CA HIS A 117 12.42 -8.63 -9.17
C HIS A 117 13.87 -8.24 -8.85
N GLN A 118 14.09 -6.96 -8.54
CA GLN A 118 15.38 -6.39 -8.18
C GLN A 118 15.36 -5.90 -6.74
N SER A 119 16.46 -6.15 -6.01
CA SER A 119 16.58 -5.66 -4.63
C SER A 119 16.59 -4.14 -4.58
N ASN A 120 15.89 -3.58 -3.57
CA ASN A 120 15.84 -2.13 -3.33
C ASN A 120 15.81 -1.86 -1.83
N ASP A 121 16.79 -1.11 -1.33
CA ASP A 121 16.99 -0.87 0.10
C ASP A 121 16.12 0.29 0.66
N TYR A 122 15.21 0.83 -0.12
CA TYR A 122 14.37 1.96 0.32
C TYR A 122 13.65 1.73 1.65
N PHE A 123 13.20 0.48 1.90
CA PHE A 123 12.43 0.16 3.10
C PHE A 123 13.30 -0.20 4.32
N GLU A 124 14.63 -0.31 4.19
CA GLU A 124 15.53 -0.81 5.26
C GLU A 124 15.66 0.17 6.43
N ASP A 125 15.75 1.48 6.13
CA ASP A 125 16.02 2.53 7.12
C ASP A 125 14.77 3.34 7.48
N LEU A 126 13.58 2.93 7.05
CA LEU A 126 12.36 3.65 7.36
C LEU A 126 11.87 3.33 8.77
N SER A 127 11.34 4.35 9.45
CA SER A 127 10.57 4.20 10.69
C SER A 127 9.18 4.81 10.52
N ASN A 128 8.19 4.26 11.21
CA ASN A 128 6.84 4.77 11.17
C ASN A 128 6.12 4.54 12.50
N ASP A 129 5.21 5.45 12.87
CA ASP A 129 4.44 5.37 14.10
C ASP A 129 3.12 4.59 13.93
N PHE A 130 2.69 4.34 12.70
CA PHE A 130 1.45 3.64 12.40
C PHE A 130 1.69 2.15 12.22
N LYS A 131 1.00 1.32 12.99
CA LYS A 131 1.18 -0.14 13.02
C LYS A 131 1.15 -0.78 11.64
N TYR A 132 0.14 -0.49 10.80
CA TYR A 132 0.07 -1.06 9.46
C TYR A 132 1.30 -0.72 8.60
N GLN A 133 1.76 0.53 8.65
CA GLN A 133 2.93 0.94 7.88
C GLN A 133 4.21 0.27 8.39
N GLN A 134 4.34 -0.01 9.69
CA GLN A 134 5.44 -0.82 10.24
C GLN A 134 5.40 -2.24 9.67
N LEU A 135 4.22 -2.87 9.66
CA LEU A 135 4.03 -4.22 9.10
C LEU A 135 4.34 -4.25 7.59
N GLU A 136 3.88 -3.24 6.87
CA GLU A 136 4.15 -3.09 5.44
C GLU A 136 5.66 -2.97 5.15
N MET A 137 6.39 -2.21 5.96
CA MET A 137 7.86 -2.10 5.86
C MET A 137 8.52 -3.46 6.11
N ILE A 138 8.13 -4.19 7.15
CA ILE A 138 8.63 -5.55 7.43
C ILE A 138 8.40 -6.46 6.22
N TYR A 139 7.23 -6.38 5.59
CA TYR A 139 6.92 -7.17 4.39
C TYR A 139 7.86 -6.87 3.22
N TYR A 140 8.08 -5.58 2.90
CA TYR A 140 8.98 -5.22 1.80
C TYR A 140 10.46 -5.46 2.12
N GLN A 141 10.88 -5.35 3.38
CA GLN A 141 12.20 -5.81 3.83
C GLN A 141 12.38 -7.33 3.63
N ALA A 142 11.33 -8.11 3.91
CA ALA A 142 11.36 -9.56 3.69
C ALA A 142 11.48 -9.91 2.20
N LEU A 143 10.73 -9.24 1.32
CA LEU A 143 10.88 -9.38 -0.13
C LEU A 143 12.30 -9.01 -0.60
N ASN A 144 12.82 -7.89 -0.10
CA ASN A 144 14.18 -7.43 -0.42
C ASN A 144 15.23 -8.46 0.01
N ALA A 145 15.11 -9.03 1.21
CA ALA A 145 16.00 -10.09 1.69
C ALA A 145 15.92 -11.35 0.80
N THR A 146 14.70 -11.71 0.34
CA THR A 146 14.50 -12.82 -0.61
C THR A 146 15.25 -12.57 -1.92
N LEU A 147 15.12 -11.40 -2.50
CA LEU A 147 15.79 -11.00 -3.75
C LEU A 147 17.31 -10.94 -3.61
N LYS A 148 17.82 -10.61 -2.42
CA LYS A 148 19.26 -10.69 -2.08
C LYS A 148 19.77 -12.09 -1.81
N GLY A 149 18.90 -13.11 -1.76
CA GLY A 149 19.25 -14.49 -1.42
C GLY A 149 19.47 -14.73 0.08
N ASP A 150 19.14 -13.76 0.95
CA ASP A 150 19.22 -13.90 2.41
C ASP A 150 17.94 -14.57 2.95
N LYS A 151 17.84 -15.89 2.72
CA LYS A 151 16.69 -16.70 3.13
C LYS A 151 16.43 -16.65 4.64
N SER A 152 17.48 -16.65 5.45
CA SER A 152 17.35 -16.63 6.90
C SER A 152 16.67 -15.36 7.39
N ARG A 153 17.10 -14.21 6.88
CA ARG A 153 16.50 -12.92 7.19
C ARG A 153 15.05 -12.80 6.64
N ALA A 154 14.83 -13.26 5.42
CA ALA A 154 13.51 -13.27 4.81
C ALA A 154 12.51 -14.06 5.66
N GLU A 155 12.84 -15.29 6.05
CA GLU A 155 12.01 -16.12 6.91
C GLU A 155 11.75 -15.48 8.28
N GLU A 156 12.77 -14.91 8.92
CA GLU A 156 12.59 -14.21 10.21
C GLU A 156 11.57 -13.08 10.09
N LEU A 157 11.66 -12.25 9.04
CA LEU A 157 10.77 -11.12 8.81
C LEU A 157 9.34 -11.59 8.48
N PHE A 158 9.17 -12.60 7.62
CA PHE A 158 7.85 -13.16 7.33
C PHE A 158 7.21 -13.81 8.57
N ARG A 159 7.99 -14.50 9.42
CA ARG A 159 7.46 -15.06 10.68
C ARG A 159 6.95 -13.98 11.66
N LYS A 160 7.54 -12.78 11.66
CA LYS A 160 7.01 -11.65 12.44
C LYS A 160 5.63 -11.22 11.95
N LEU A 161 5.37 -11.30 10.64
CA LEU A 161 4.07 -10.90 10.06
C LEU A 161 2.96 -11.91 10.34
N VAL A 162 3.24 -13.21 10.31
CA VAL A 162 2.17 -14.23 10.46
C VAL A 162 1.58 -14.31 11.88
N SER A 163 2.12 -13.57 12.83
CA SER A 163 1.51 -13.40 14.17
C SER A 163 0.46 -12.28 14.22
N GLU A 164 0.31 -11.51 13.15
CA GLU A 164 -0.63 -10.40 13.02
C GLU A 164 -1.96 -10.89 12.39
N ASP A 165 -2.92 -9.99 12.20
CA ASP A 165 -4.24 -10.32 11.67
C ASP A 165 -4.17 -10.95 10.27
N GLU A 166 -4.70 -12.17 10.15
CA GLU A 166 -4.66 -12.98 8.92
C GLU A 166 -5.49 -12.41 7.75
N SER A 167 -6.36 -11.45 8.01
CA SER A 167 -7.12 -10.76 6.95
C SER A 167 -6.26 -9.76 6.16
N LEU A 168 -5.13 -9.33 6.72
CA LEU A 168 -4.22 -8.41 6.03
C LEU A 168 -3.54 -9.08 4.83
N TYR A 169 -3.55 -8.40 3.69
CA TYR A 169 -2.89 -8.86 2.46
C TYR A 169 -1.43 -9.27 2.69
N ILE A 170 -0.66 -8.44 3.38
CA ILE A 170 0.76 -8.70 3.64
C ILE A 170 0.98 -9.93 4.54
N VAL A 171 0.05 -10.23 5.46
CA VAL A 171 0.09 -11.43 6.30
C VAL A 171 -0.21 -12.68 5.47
N GLN A 172 -1.24 -12.62 4.61
CA GLN A 172 -1.57 -13.72 3.68
C GLN A 172 -0.39 -14.04 2.76
N LYS A 173 0.29 -13.01 2.23
CA LYS A 173 1.49 -13.17 1.40
C LYS A 173 2.67 -13.75 2.17
N ALA A 174 2.86 -13.34 3.43
CA ALA A 174 3.88 -13.90 4.31
C ALA A 174 3.63 -15.38 4.61
N GLN A 175 2.37 -15.75 4.90
CA GLN A 175 1.97 -17.15 5.11
C GLN A 175 2.22 -18.00 3.86
N GLN A 176 1.89 -17.47 2.67
CA GLN A 176 2.14 -18.15 1.42
C GLN A 176 3.62 -18.39 1.17
N TYR A 177 4.48 -17.35 1.37
CA TYR A 177 5.93 -17.50 1.25
C TYR A 177 6.49 -18.62 2.15
N LEU A 178 6.10 -18.63 3.42
CA LEU A 178 6.57 -19.62 4.37
C LEU A 178 6.08 -21.04 4.05
N LYS A 179 4.91 -21.18 3.45
CA LYS A 179 4.34 -22.46 3.00
C LYS A 179 5.07 -23.02 1.78
N ASP A 180 5.45 -22.16 0.84
CA ASP A 180 6.09 -22.53 -0.41
C ASP A 180 7.62 -22.69 -0.27
N GLU A 181 8.12 -22.81 0.97
CA GLU A 181 9.55 -22.99 1.31
C GLU A 181 10.48 -21.94 0.67
N GLY A 182 9.96 -20.73 0.47
CA GLY A 182 10.72 -19.61 -0.11
C GLY A 182 10.86 -19.63 -1.63
N ASN A 183 10.14 -20.50 -2.34
CA ASN A 183 10.08 -20.52 -3.82
C ASN A 183 9.00 -19.59 -4.39
N TYR A 184 8.87 -18.38 -3.83
CA TYR A 184 7.70 -17.51 -4.03
C TYR A 184 7.89 -16.39 -5.08
N LEU A 185 9.11 -16.22 -5.62
CA LEU A 185 9.43 -15.18 -6.62
C LEU A 185 9.71 -15.78 -7.99
#